data_8bf9daf9396f3d45d23a23dd0bf8efe2
#
_entry.id   8bf9daf9396f3d45d23a23dd0bf8efe2
#
_cell.length_a   1.000
_cell.length_b   1.000
_cell.length_c   1.000
_cell.angle_alpha   90.00
_cell.angle_beta   90.00
_cell.angle_gamma   90.00
#
_symmetry.space_group_name_H-M   'P 1'
#
loop_
_entity.id
_entity.type
_entity.pdbx_description
1 polymer ?
#
loop_
_entity_poly.entity_id
_entity_poly.type
_entity_poly.pdbx_seq_one_letter_code
_entity_poly.pdbx_strand_id
1 'polypeptide(L)'
;FVLYVINRNEKPSSKLNWVIMILAVPVFGVPMYMLFGEGRPTRRMHKRISAAKKENAACLARKTGVNPEKRDEEICRYLTRYADYPLFRDGEVTYYPSGKEMFKDMLAALDRAEKFILAEYFIVAGGKMWDEFRERLLQKARQGVQIRLIYDDVGSLLVLPPKYDRYLEYLHPNIKCFRFNPAVPVFTMRMNNRDHRKILVVDGKVAFTGGINLADEYIDEKVRFGVWKDTGVRVTGSAVDSFTVMFFNLWNAFRKDKEKTSDFLSGAPSGEGAEGDAGAGAQTDLPATGDLSGPGIRPAPVIQPYDDSPLD
;
A
#
# COMPACT_ATOMS: atom_id res chain seq x y z
N PHE A 1 8.00 -37.79 -4.70
CA PHE A 1 8.33 -36.39 -4.49
C PHE A 1 7.52 -35.48 -5.43
N VAL A 2 7.36 -35.82 -6.70
CA VAL A 2 6.51 -35.08 -7.67
C VAL A 2 5.07 -34.88 -7.12
N LEU A 3 4.43 -35.94 -6.62
CA LEU A 3 3.10 -35.82 -6.01
C LEU A 3 3.07 -34.88 -4.80
N TYR A 4 4.14 -34.86 -4.03
CA TYR A 4 4.29 -33.88 -2.94
C TYR A 4 4.28 -32.43 -3.46
N VAL A 5 5.04 -32.15 -4.54
CA VAL A 5 5.09 -30.81 -5.16
C VAL A 5 3.74 -30.41 -5.74
N ILE A 6 3.05 -31.33 -6.43
CA ILE A 6 1.74 -31.09 -7.05
C ILE A 6 0.68 -30.74 -6.00
N ASN A 7 0.68 -31.44 -4.87
CA ASN A 7 -0.31 -31.26 -3.79
C ASN A 7 -0.05 -30.03 -2.91
N ARG A 8 1.04 -29.29 -3.12
CA ARG A 8 1.29 -28.04 -2.36
C ARG A 8 0.41 -26.91 -2.87
N ASN A 9 0.07 -26.00 -1.97
CA ASN A 9 -0.62 -24.76 -2.33
C ASN A 9 0.42 -23.73 -2.80
N GLU A 10 0.86 -23.85 -4.05
CA GLU A 10 1.86 -23.00 -4.72
C GLU A 10 1.31 -22.60 -6.09
N LYS A 11 1.88 -21.52 -6.68
CA LYS A 11 1.48 -21.05 -8.02
C LYS A 11 1.66 -22.17 -9.05
N PRO A 12 0.66 -22.44 -9.90
CA PRO A 12 0.72 -23.55 -10.88
C PRO A 12 1.97 -23.54 -11.76
N SER A 13 2.40 -22.34 -12.21
CA SER A 13 3.61 -22.16 -13.02
C SER A 13 4.88 -22.60 -12.28
N SER A 14 5.00 -22.28 -11.00
CA SER A 14 6.14 -22.70 -10.17
C SER A 14 6.16 -24.21 -10.00
N LYS A 15 5.00 -24.83 -9.70
CA LYS A 15 4.90 -26.29 -9.59
C LYS A 15 5.32 -27.00 -10.87
N LEU A 16 4.85 -26.52 -12.02
CA LEU A 16 5.17 -27.11 -13.31
C LEU A 16 6.68 -27.08 -13.57
N ASN A 17 7.34 -25.95 -13.36
CA ASN A 17 8.79 -25.82 -13.54
C ASN A 17 9.57 -26.79 -12.65
N TRP A 18 9.17 -26.92 -11.39
CA TRP A 18 9.81 -27.86 -10.46
C TRP A 18 9.55 -29.31 -10.82
N VAL A 19 8.34 -29.65 -11.24
CA VAL A 19 8.00 -31.01 -11.68
C VAL A 19 8.83 -31.39 -12.90
N ILE A 20 8.93 -30.51 -13.91
CA ILE A 20 9.78 -30.72 -15.09
C ILE A 20 11.25 -30.93 -14.67
N MET A 21 11.79 -30.09 -13.81
CA MET A 21 13.17 -30.20 -13.33
C MET A 21 13.42 -31.50 -12.58
N ILE A 22 12.51 -31.91 -11.70
CA ILE A 22 12.62 -33.16 -10.93
C ILE A 22 12.53 -34.38 -11.82
N LEU A 23 11.67 -34.36 -12.84
CA LEU A 23 11.55 -35.49 -13.78
C LEU A 23 12.74 -35.57 -14.76
N ALA A 24 13.25 -34.43 -15.25
CA ALA A 24 14.37 -34.38 -16.18
C ALA A 24 15.71 -34.78 -15.51
N VAL A 25 15.95 -34.32 -14.29
CA VAL A 25 17.22 -34.56 -13.57
C VAL A 25 16.95 -34.85 -12.09
N PRO A 26 16.41 -36.03 -11.73
CA PRO A 26 15.91 -36.32 -10.40
C PRO A 26 16.96 -36.22 -9.28
N VAL A 27 18.21 -36.57 -9.56
CA VAL A 27 19.32 -36.51 -8.59
C VAL A 27 19.61 -35.08 -8.15
N PHE A 28 19.45 -34.10 -9.03
CA PHE A 28 19.66 -32.69 -8.75
C PHE A 28 18.35 -31.92 -8.48
N GLY A 29 17.27 -32.26 -9.16
CA GLY A 29 15.99 -31.58 -9.07
C GLY A 29 15.37 -31.64 -7.67
N VAL A 30 15.47 -32.80 -6.99
CA VAL A 30 14.96 -32.95 -5.61
C VAL A 30 15.76 -32.14 -4.60
N PRO A 31 17.09 -32.21 -4.53
CA PRO A 31 17.90 -31.33 -3.67
C PRO A 31 17.72 -29.85 -3.99
N MET A 32 17.66 -29.48 -5.26
CA MET A 32 17.41 -28.09 -5.69
C MET A 32 16.06 -27.60 -5.19
N TYR A 33 14.99 -28.39 -5.30
CA TYR A 33 13.70 -28.05 -4.73
C TYR A 33 13.74 -27.94 -3.20
N MET A 34 14.49 -28.79 -2.51
CA MET A 34 14.65 -28.69 -1.06
C MET A 34 15.39 -27.43 -0.62
N LEU A 35 16.32 -26.94 -1.44
CA LEU A 35 17.09 -25.72 -1.18
C LEU A 35 16.37 -24.44 -1.64
N PHE A 36 15.73 -24.49 -2.82
CA PHE A 36 15.22 -23.32 -3.52
C PHE A 36 13.70 -23.31 -3.72
N GLY A 37 13.00 -24.41 -3.48
CA GLY A 37 11.54 -24.46 -3.45
C GLY A 37 10.98 -23.55 -2.36
N GLU A 38 9.69 -23.24 -2.41
CA GLU A 38 9.05 -22.32 -1.45
C GLU A 38 9.34 -22.72 0.00
N GLY A 39 10.22 -21.98 0.62
CA GLY A 39 10.80 -22.30 1.90
C GLY A 39 9.95 -21.87 3.09
N ARG A 40 10.27 -22.41 4.27
CA ARG A 40 9.70 -22.03 5.57
C ARG A 40 9.63 -20.51 5.82
N PRO A 41 10.58 -19.66 5.34
CA PRO A 41 10.50 -18.20 5.50
C PRO A 41 9.28 -17.57 4.84
N THR A 42 8.97 -17.96 3.58
CA THR A 42 7.81 -17.44 2.82
C THR A 42 6.50 -17.80 3.52
N ARG A 43 6.36 -19.02 4.04
CA ARG A 43 5.18 -19.42 4.83
C ARG A 43 5.01 -18.63 6.12
N ARG A 44 6.12 -18.28 6.79
CA ARG A 44 6.07 -17.43 7.99
C ARG A 44 5.62 -16.01 7.65
N MET A 45 6.10 -15.46 6.55
CA MET A 45 5.67 -14.15 6.06
C MET A 45 4.18 -14.17 5.72
N HIS A 46 3.74 -15.15 4.92
CA HIS A 46 2.33 -15.35 4.58
C HIS A 46 1.45 -15.45 5.84
N LYS A 47 1.82 -16.29 6.82
CA LYS A 47 1.08 -16.42 8.08
C LYS A 47 0.97 -15.09 8.84
N ARG A 48 2.03 -14.26 8.85
CA ARG A 48 2.02 -12.96 9.53
C ARG A 48 1.09 -11.97 8.82
N ILE A 49 1.15 -11.88 7.48
CA ILE A 49 0.27 -11.00 6.71
C ILE A 49 -1.18 -11.47 6.84
N SER A 50 -1.47 -12.76 6.72
CA SER A 50 -2.83 -13.30 6.90
C SER A 50 -3.37 -13.03 8.31
N ALA A 51 -2.54 -13.09 9.34
CA ALA A 51 -2.95 -12.75 10.70
C ALA A 51 -3.28 -11.25 10.83
N ALA A 52 -2.46 -10.36 10.24
CA ALA A 52 -2.72 -8.93 10.23
C ALA A 52 -3.97 -8.57 9.40
N LYS A 53 -4.16 -9.19 8.22
CA LYS A 53 -5.38 -9.04 7.41
C LYS A 53 -6.63 -9.43 8.23
N LYS A 54 -6.60 -10.56 8.93
CA LYS A 54 -7.72 -11.00 9.77
C LYS A 54 -8.00 -10.05 10.95
N GLU A 55 -6.95 -9.52 11.59
CA GLU A 55 -7.07 -8.54 12.68
C GLU A 55 -7.70 -7.22 12.17
N ASN A 56 -7.32 -6.78 10.96
CA ASN A 56 -7.79 -5.54 10.37
C ASN A 56 -9.12 -5.66 9.59
N ALA A 57 -9.60 -6.86 9.27
CA ALA A 57 -10.84 -7.07 8.51
C ALA A 57 -12.06 -6.37 9.14
N ALA A 58 -12.13 -6.33 10.47
CA ALA A 58 -13.20 -5.63 11.20
C ALA A 58 -13.21 -4.12 10.95
N CYS A 59 -12.09 -3.52 10.57
CA CYS A 59 -11.97 -2.08 10.29
C CYS A 59 -12.79 -1.68 9.04
N LEU A 60 -12.95 -2.58 8.08
CA LEU A 60 -13.70 -2.34 6.84
C LEU A 60 -15.11 -2.93 6.86
N ALA A 61 -15.40 -3.89 7.73
CA ALA A 61 -16.67 -4.63 7.75
C ALA A 61 -17.92 -3.76 7.98
N ARG A 62 -17.78 -2.58 8.60
CA ARG A 62 -18.90 -1.66 8.92
C ARG A 62 -19.33 -0.76 7.75
N LYS A 63 -18.65 -0.82 6.60
CA LYS A 63 -18.83 0.12 5.49
C LYS A 63 -19.54 -0.48 4.28
N THR A 64 -20.17 -1.64 4.41
CA THR A 64 -20.89 -2.35 3.35
C THR A 64 -22.34 -1.89 3.29
N GLY A 65 -22.79 -1.45 2.14
CA GLY A 65 -24.19 -1.00 1.89
C GLY A 65 -24.38 -0.51 0.47
N VAL A 66 -23.35 -0.54 -0.35
CA VAL A 66 -23.37 -0.06 -1.73
C VAL A 66 -23.61 -1.23 -2.68
N ASN A 67 -24.68 -1.17 -3.47
CA ASN A 67 -24.89 -2.12 -4.55
C ASN A 67 -24.14 -1.64 -5.80
N PRO A 68 -23.33 -2.48 -6.44
CA PRO A 68 -22.67 -2.16 -7.70
C PRO A 68 -23.69 -2.03 -8.84
N GLU A 69 -23.27 -1.42 -9.94
CA GLU A 69 -24.04 -1.48 -11.18
C GLU A 69 -24.07 -2.93 -11.72
N LYS A 70 -25.16 -3.31 -12.40
CA LYS A 70 -25.32 -4.67 -12.95
C LYS A 70 -24.12 -5.16 -13.77
N ARG A 71 -23.47 -4.24 -14.49
CA ARG A 71 -22.30 -4.53 -15.33
C ARG A 71 -21.09 -5.02 -14.51
N ASP A 72 -20.89 -4.44 -13.33
CA ASP A 72 -19.69 -4.65 -12.52
C ASP A 72 -19.97 -5.53 -11.29
N GLU A 73 -21.22 -6.02 -11.16
CA GLU A 73 -21.70 -6.76 -9.99
C GLU A 73 -20.87 -8.01 -9.68
N GLU A 74 -20.49 -8.78 -10.70
CA GLU A 74 -19.71 -10.02 -10.51
C GLU A 74 -18.30 -9.75 -10.02
N ILE A 75 -17.63 -8.73 -10.58
CA ILE A 75 -16.27 -8.32 -10.17
C ILE A 75 -16.31 -7.78 -8.74
N CYS A 76 -17.26 -6.88 -8.46
CA CYS A 76 -17.41 -6.30 -7.13
C CYS A 76 -17.72 -7.37 -6.07
N ARG A 77 -18.59 -8.32 -6.38
CA ARG A 77 -18.92 -9.44 -5.51
C ARG A 77 -17.70 -10.33 -5.27
N TYR A 78 -16.91 -10.60 -6.31
CA TYR A 78 -15.69 -11.37 -6.20
C TYR A 78 -14.69 -10.68 -5.26
N LEU A 79 -14.40 -9.41 -5.49
CA LEU A 79 -13.46 -8.62 -4.67
C LEU A 79 -13.92 -8.49 -3.21
N THR A 80 -15.22 -8.29 -2.98
CA THR A 80 -15.77 -8.24 -1.62
C THR A 80 -15.63 -9.58 -0.91
N ARG A 81 -15.88 -10.71 -1.63
CA ARG A 81 -15.90 -12.03 -1.02
C ARG A 81 -14.51 -12.62 -0.80
N TYR A 82 -13.55 -12.34 -1.70
CA TYR A 82 -12.24 -12.99 -1.69
C TYR A 82 -11.09 -12.06 -1.33
N ALA A 83 -11.25 -10.76 -1.51
CA ALA A 83 -10.25 -9.78 -1.16
C ALA A 83 -10.61 -8.98 0.12
N ASP A 84 -11.81 -9.15 0.67
CA ASP A 84 -12.32 -8.49 1.88
C ASP A 84 -12.36 -6.94 1.80
N TYR A 85 -12.44 -6.37 0.57
CA TYR A 85 -12.55 -4.93 0.38
C TYR A 85 -13.97 -4.52 -0.03
N PRO A 86 -14.58 -3.58 0.73
CA PRO A 86 -15.93 -3.08 0.45
C PRO A 86 -15.97 -2.08 -0.71
N LEU A 87 -17.19 -1.79 -1.19
CA LEU A 87 -17.46 -0.74 -2.16
C LEU A 87 -17.82 0.57 -1.46
N PHE A 88 -17.43 1.69 -2.08
CA PHE A 88 -17.70 3.04 -1.61
C PHE A 88 -18.31 3.90 -2.71
N ARG A 89 -19.14 4.91 -2.35
CA ARG A 89 -19.75 5.90 -3.24
C ARG A 89 -19.57 7.34 -2.78
N ASP A 90 -18.97 7.55 -1.64
CA ASP A 90 -18.83 8.85 -0.97
C ASP A 90 -17.52 9.57 -1.29
N GLY A 91 -16.82 9.14 -2.34
CA GLY A 91 -15.50 9.64 -2.69
C GLY A 91 -15.38 10.09 -4.14
N GLU A 92 -14.28 10.78 -4.41
CA GLU A 92 -13.88 11.22 -5.73
C GLU A 92 -12.58 10.54 -6.17
N VAL A 93 -12.44 10.32 -7.46
CA VAL A 93 -11.22 9.82 -8.08
C VAL A 93 -10.71 10.84 -9.08
N THR A 94 -9.48 11.32 -8.90
CA THR A 94 -8.77 12.17 -9.85
C THR A 94 -7.69 11.36 -10.54
N TYR A 95 -7.69 11.32 -11.86
CA TYR A 95 -6.68 10.66 -12.66
C TYR A 95 -5.55 11.61 -13.04
N TYR A 96 -4.32 11.15 -12.97
CA TYR A 96 -3.11 11.87 -13.40
C TYR A 96 -2.47 11.14 -14.58
N PRO A 97 -2.32 11.81 -15.74
CA PRO A 97 -1.69 11.24 -16.92
C PRO A 97 -0.15 11.18 -16.80
N SER A 98 0.43 11.83 -15.77
CA SER A 98 1.87 11.87 -15.53
C SER A 98 2.23 11.90 -14.05
N GLY A 99 3.43 11.39 -13.73
CA GLY A 99 3.98 11.45 -12.39
C GLY A 99 4.24 12.87 -11.91
N LYS A 100 4.63 13.76 -12.80
CA LYS A 100 4.90 15.16 -12.49
C LYS A 100 3.68 15.92 -11.96
N GLU A 101 2.50 15.68 -12.56
CA GLU A 101 1.25 16.29 -12.11
C GLU A 101 0.82 15.69 -10.77
N MET A 102 0.86 14.37 -10.65
CA MET A 102 0.52 13.69 -9.41
C MET A 102 1.43 14.12 -8.26
N PHE A 103 2.74 14.26 -8.50
CA PHE A 103 3.70 14.66 -7.47
C PHE A 103 3.43 16.03 -6.90
N LYS A 104 3.04 17.02 -7.72
CA LYS A 104 2.63 18.34 -7.23
C LYS A 104 1.47 18.25 -6.24
N ASP A 105 0.48 17.42 -6.55
CA ASP A 105 -0.70 17.25 -5.70
C ASP A 105 -0.36 16.44 -4.42
N MET A 106 0.55 15.47 -4.53
CA MET A 106 1.10 14.76 -3.36
C MET A 106 1.79 15.74 -2.40
N LEU A 107 2.66 16.63 -2.91
CA LEU A 107 3.34 17.64 -2.08
C LEU A 107 2.33 18.60 -1.43
N ALA A 108 1.33 19.06 -2.18
CA ALA A 108 0.27 19.88 -1.63
C ALA A 108 -0.57 19.16 -0.56
N ALA A 109 -0.78 17.84 -0.68
CA ALA A 109 -1.44 17.05 0.34
C ALA A 109 -0.56 16.90 1.59
N LEU A 110 0.75 16.67 1.43
CA LEU A 110 1.69 16.63 2.55
C LEU A 110 1.71 17.95 3.30
N ASP A 111 1.71 19.10 2.59
CA ASP A 111 1.71 20.42 3.20
C ASP A 111 0.45 20.67 4.06
N ARG A 112 -0.67 20.01 3.77
CA ARG A 112 -1.92 20.06 4.54
C ARG A 112 -2.05 19.02 5.63
N ALA A 113 -1.10 18.10 5.77
CA ALA A 113 -1.16 17.04 6.78
C ALA A 113 -1.18 17.61 8.21
N GLU A 114 -2.08 17.09 9.04
CA GLU A 114 -2.30 17.52 10.43
C GLU A 114 -2.08 16.41 11.45
N LYS A 115 -2.41 15.15 11.09
CA LYS A 115 -2.41 14.00 12.01
C LYS A 115 -1.35 12.97 11.66
N PHE A 116 -1.42 12.42 10.45
CA PHE A 116 -0.49 11.37 10.03
C PHE A 116 -0.28 11.29 8.52
N ILE A 117 0.86 10.71 8.13
CA ILE A 117 1.24 10.38 6.76
C ILE A 117 1.67 8.93 6.73
N LEU A 118 1.04 8.12 5.87
CA LEU A 118 1.44 6.74 5.58
C LEU A 118 1.97 6.70 4.15
N ALA A 119 3.20 6.22 3.96
CA ALA A 119 3.82 6.13 2.65
C ALA A 119 4.44 4.75 2.44
N GLU A 120 4.08 4.08 1.34
CA GLU A 120 4.55 2.75 0.97
C GLU A 120 4.96 2.75 -0.49
N TYR A 121 6.23 2.47 -0.77
CA TYR A 121 6.79 2.53 -2.12
C TYR A 121 7.77 1.39 -2.40
N PHE A 122 7.74 0.89 -3.62
CA PHE A 122 8.72 -0.11 -4.06
C PHE A 122 10.11 0.50 -4.21
N ILE A 123 10.22 1.66 -4.91
CA ILE A 123 11.48 2.38 -5.08
C ILE A 123 11.41 3.72 -4.36
N VAL A 124 12.39 3.96 -3.51
CA VAL A 124 12.77 5.27 -3.01
C VAL A 124 14.21 5.50 -3.44
N ALA A 125 14.46 6.52 -4.25
CA ALA A 125 15.78 6.82 -4.78
C ALA A 125 16.17 8.26 -4.44
N GLY A 126 17.42 8.45 -3.98
CA GLY A 126 17.97 9.79 -3.76
C GLY A 126 17.92 10.63 -5.02
N GLY A 127 17.48 11.88 -4.90
CA GLY A 127 17.29 12.84 -5.99
C GLY A 127 16.26 13.89 -5.61
N LYS A 128 15.94 14.77 -6.55
CA LYS A 128 15.07 15.93 -6.33
C LYS A 128 13.69 15.53 -5.78
N MET A 129 13.04 14.54 -6.40
CA MET A 129 11.72 14.08 -5.99
C MET A 129 11.72 13.58 -4.54
N TRP A 130 12.67 12.72 -4.18
CA TRP A 130 12.77 12.21 -2.82
C TRP A 130 13.17 13.28 -1.81
N ASP A 131 14.11 14.15 -2.17
CA ASP A 131 14.57 15.20 -1.27
C ASP A 131 13.46 16.19 -0.92
N GLU A 132 12.66 16.62 -1.92
CA GLU A 132 11.48 17.46 -1.69
C GLU A 132 10.41 16.76 -0.85
N PHE A 133 10.16 15.49 -1.11
CA PHE A 133 9.19 14.68 -0.35
C PHE A 133 9.66 14.51 1.10
N ARG A 134 10.92 14.12 1.31
CA ARG A 134 11.52 13.93 2.64
C ARG A 134 11.55 15.21 3.45
N GLU A 135 11.86 16.35 2.83
CA GLU A 135 11.86 17.63 3.51
C GLU A 135 10.49 17.98 4.10
N ARG A 136 9.41 17.74 3.33
CA ARG A 136 8.04 17.92 3.84
C ARG A 136 7.71 16.95 4.96
N LEU A 137 8.11 15.68 4.85
CA LEU A 137 7.94 14.73 5.94
C LEU A 137 8.62 15.23 7.23
N LEU A 138 9.87 15.72 7.13
CA LEU A 138 10.59 16.26 8.28
C LEU A 138 9.93 17.51 8.87
N GLN A 139 9.48 18.42 8.02
CA GLN A 139 8.75 19.61 8.44
C GLN A 139 7.46 19.24 9.19
N LYS A 140 6.69 18.29 8.66
CA LYS A 140 5.46 17.80 9.27
C LYS A 140 5.71 17.04 10.56
N ALA A 141 6.77 16.23 10.62
CA ALA A 141 7.16 15.55 11.85
C ALA A 141 7.46 16.52 12.99
N ARG A 142 8.15 17.65 12.69
CA ARG A 142 8.41 18.73 13.65
C ARG A 142 7.13 19.45 14.12
N GLN A 143 6.06 19.42 13.32
CA GLN A 143 4.74 19.93 13.67
C GLN A 143 3.87 18.92 14.45
N GLY A 144 4.42 17.75 14.78
CA GLY A 144 3.71 16.72 15.54
C GLY A 144 3.05 15.63 14.70
N VAL A 145 3.07 15.75 13.35
CA VAL A 145 2.45 14.76 12.45
C VAL A 145 3.19 13.42 12.56
N GLN A 146 2.45 12.33 12.68
CA GLN A 146 2.98 10.98 12.74
C GLN A 146 3.28 10.45 11.33
N ILE A 147 4.50 9.98 11.10
CA ILE A 147 4.92 9.49 9.79
C ILE A 147 5.27 8.01 9.87
N ARG A 148 4.70 7.23 8.96
CA ARG A 148 4.98 5.81 8.79
C ARG A 148 5.40 5.57 7.34
N LEU A 149 6.61 5.06 7.13
CA LEU A 149 7.17 4.81 5.81
C LEU A 149 7.54 3.34 5.64
N ILE A 150 7.10 2.73 4.55
CA ILE A 150 7.55 1.42 4.09
C ILE A 150 8.24 1.59 2.74
N TYR A 151 9.39 0.97 2.56
CA TYR A 151 9.99 0.80 1.24
C TYR A 151 10.54 -0.61 1.04
N ASP A 152 10.53 -1.08 -0.21
CA ASP A 152 11.12 -2.38 -0.53
C ASP A 152 12.63 -2.28 -0.61
N ASP A 153 13.34 -3.21 0.06
CA ASP A 153 14.79 -3.18 0.13
C ASP A 153 15.46 -3.40 -1.22
N VAL A 154 14.97 -4.34 -2.02
CA VAL A 154 15.55 -4.63 -3.34
C VAL A 154 15.27 -3.51 -4.32
N GLY A 155 14.05 -2.95 -4.31
CA GLY A 155 13.70 -1.80 -5.14
C GLY A 155 14.60 -0.59 -4.88
N SER A 156 15.09 -0.44 -3.65
CA SER A 156 15.90 0.71 -3.23
C SER A 156 17.38 0.39 -2.95
N LEU A 157 17.82 -0.86 -3.16
CA LEU A 157 19.13 -1.38 -2.72
C LEU A 157 20.34 -0.63 -3.30
N LEU A 158 20.26 -0.25 -4.58
CA LEU A 158 21.36 0.42 -5.29
C LEU A 158 21.26 1.95 -5.30
N VAL A 159 20.18 2.49 -4.74
CA VAL A 159 19.84 3.92 -4.84
C VAL A 159 19.69 4.61 -3.50
N LEU A 160 19.68 3.84 -2.40
CA LEU A 160 19.72 4.35 -1.03
C LEU A 160 20.93 3.81 -0.26
N PRO A 161 21.46 4.56 0.72
CA PRO A 161 22.49 4.07 1.63
C PRO A 161 22.02 2.86 2.46
N PRO A 162 22.91 1.95 2.88
CA PRO A 162 22.57 0.87 3.79
C PRO A 162 21.94 1.38 5.09
N LYS A 163 20.91 0.68 5.59
CA LYS A 163 20.19 1.01 6.85
C LYS A 163 19.53 2.41 6.81
N TYR A 164 19.05 2.82 5.64
CA TYR A 164 18.42 4.11 5.45
C TYR A 164 17.12 4.27 6.27
N ASP A 165 16.43 3.18 6.55
CA ASP A 165 15.31 3.10 7.49
C ASP A 165 15.66 3.67 8.87
N ARG A 166 16.82 3.26 9.42
CA ARG A 166 17.29 3.75 10.71
C ARG A 166 17.73 5.22 10.67
N TYR A 167 18.32 5.63 9.54
CA TYR A 167 18.67 7.03 9.33
C TYR A 167 17.42 7.92 9.36
N LEU A 168 16.35 7.53 8.70
CA LEU A 168 15.08 8.28 8.71
C LEU A 168 14.49 8.36 10.12
N GLU A 169 14.48 7.26 10.88
CA GLU A 169 14.00 7.25 12.27
C GLU A 169 14.87 8.12 13.18
N TYR A 170 16.17 8.21 12.92
CA TYR A 170 17.08 9.08 13.68
C TYR A 170 16.80 10.58 13.46
N LEU A 171 16.29 10.97 12.29
CA LEU A 171 16.01 12.37 11.96
C LEU A 171 14.92 12.98 12.86
N HIS A 172 13.89 12.22 13.23
CA HIS A 172 12.81 12.68 14.10
C HIS A 172 12.02 11.53 14.72
N PRO A 173 11.65 11.59 16.03
CA PRO A 173 10.93 10.51 16.73
C PRO A 173 9.53 10.19 16.15
N ASN A 174 8.87 11.16 15.52
CA ASN A 174 7.58 10.96 14.86
C ASN A 174 7.70 10.21 13.51
N ILE A 175 8.93 10.01 13.00
CA ILE A 175 9.17 9.24 11.78
C ILE A 175 9.52 7.81 12.18
N LYS A 176 8.68 6.87 11.77
CA LYS A 176 8.98 5.43 11.84
C LYS A 176 9.10 4.89 10.43
N CYS A 177 10.13 4.11 10.19
CA CYS A 177 10.41 3.54 8.87
C CYS A 177 10.63 2.04 8.94
N PHE A 178 10.16 1.33 7.93
CA PHE A 178 10.32 -0.11 7.81
C PHE A 178 10.80 -0.48 6.42
N ARG A 179 11.89 -1.23 6.39
CA ARG A 179 12.48 -1.78 5.17
C ARG A 179 11.92 -3.18 4.92
N PHE A 180 11.06 -3.32 3.91
CA PHE A 180 10.42 -4.59 3.61
C PHE A 180 11.41 -5.58 2.98
N ASN A 181 11.37 -6.80 3.48
CA ASN A 181 12.09 -7.99 2.99
C ASN A 181 13.56 -7.71 2.61
N PRO A 182 14.43 -7.42 3.60
CA PRO A 182 15.83 -7.09 3.36
C PRO A 182 16.54 -8.09 2.46
N ALA A 183 17.30 -7.56 1.48
CA ALA A 183 18.13 -8.37 0.58
C ALA A 183 19.19 -9.12 1.40
N VAL A 184 19.26 -10.43 1.19
CA VAL A 184 20.28 -11.29 1.79
C VAL A 184 21.15 -11.79 0.63
N PRO A 185 22.49 -11.77 0.75
CA PRO A 185 23.38 -12.21 -0.34
C PRO A 185 23.40 -13.74 -0.54
N VAL A 186 22.23 -14.38 -0.36
CA VAL A 186 22.03 -15.80 -0.60
C VAL A 186 20.87 -15.94 -1.59
N PHE A 187 21.09 -16.68 -2.69
CA PHE A 187 20.06 -17.01 -3.66
C PHE A 187 18.94 -17.80 -2.95
N THR A 188 17.90 -17.10 -2.53
CA THR A 188 16.70 -17.71 -1.96
C THR A 188 15.47 -17.19 -2.71
N MET A 189 14.47 -18.05 -2.93
CA MET A 189 13.17 -17.67 -3.53
C MET A 189 12.46 -16.54 -2.78
N ARG A 190 12.89 -16.26 -1.54
CA ARG A 190 12.45 -15.09 -0.77
C ARG A 190 12.72 -13.75 -1.48
N MET A 191 13.72 -13.69 -2.39
CA MET A 191 14.02 -12.49 -3.15
C MET A 191 12.92 -12.10 -4.14
N ASN A 192 12.06 -13.03 -4.55
CA ASN A 192 10.96 -12.77 -5.50
C ASN A 192 9.72 -12.15 -4.83
N ASN A 193 9.61 -12.24 -3.51
CA ASN A 193 8.47 -11.68 -2.77
C ASN A 193 8.77 -10.22 -2.47
N ARG A 194 8.33 -9.32 -3.36
CA ARG A 194 8.56 -7.88 -3.29
C ARG A 194 7.26 -7.13 -3.09
N ASP A 195 7.33 -6.05 -2.33
CA ASP A 195 6.21 -5.13 -2.20
C ASP A 195 6.27 -4.11 -3.33
N HIS A 196 5.44 -4.30 -4.36
CA HIS A 196 5.40 -3.42 -5.53
C HIS A 196 4.31 -2.34 -5.43
N ARG A 197 3.63 -2.22 -4.31
CA ARG A 197 2.59 -1.22 -4.08
C ARG A 197 3.19 0.18 -3.96
N LYS A 198 2.41 1.20 -4.32
CA LYS A 198 2.71 2.61 -4.16
C LYS A 198 1.48 3.23 -3.54
N ILE A 199 1.55 3.56 -2.27
CA ILE A 199 0.45 4.10 -1.49
C ILE A 199 0.96 5.31 -0.72
N LEU A 200 0.25 6.42 -0.82
CA LEU A 200 0.40 7.56 0.08
C LEU A 200 -0.98 7.85 0.66
N VAL A 201 -1.10 7.85 1.98
CA VAL A 201 -2.32 8.28 2.68
C VAL A 201 -1.98 9.47 3.57
N VAL A 202 -2.80 10.50 3.53
CA VAL A 202 -2.67 11.69 4.39
C VAL A 202 -3.95 11.86 5.20
N ASP A 203 -3.82 11.81 6.51
CA ASP A 203 -4.88 12.04 7.52
C ASP A 203 -6.14 11.16 7.38
N GLY A 204 -6.08 10.05 6.62
CA GLY A 204 -7.26 9.27 6.28
C GLY A 204 -8.26 10.01 5.38
N LYS A 205 -7.87 11.17 4.82
CA LYS A 205 -8.73 12.04 3.99
C LYS A 205 -8.45 11.86 2.49
N VAL A 206 -7.21 11.58 2.12
CA VAL A 206 -6.78 11.42 0.74
C VAL A 206 -5.76 10.29 0.62
N ALA A 207 -5.90 9.51 -0.46
CA ALA A 207 -4.93 8.49 -0.85
C ALA A 207 -4.46 8.71 -2.29
N PHE A 208 -3.20 8.40 -2.55
CA PHE A 208 -2.62 8.35 -3.89
C PHE A 208 -2.07 6.96 -4.16
N THR A 209 -2.31 6.46 -5.35
CA THR A 209 -1.76 5.18 -5.83
C THR A 209 -1.55 5.20 -7.34
N GLY A 210 -0.77 4.26 -7.85
CA GLY A 210 -0.47 4.15 -9.28
C GLY A 210 0.85 3.45 -9.54
N GLY A 211 1.45 3.72 -10.70
CA GLY A 211 2.76 3.16 -11.07
C GLY A 211 3.96 3.96 -10.55
N ILE A 212 3.76 5.16 -10.05
CA ILE A 212 4.79 6.17 -9.76
C ILE A 212 5.52 5.85 -8.45
N ASN A 213 6.83 5.63 -8.51
CA ASN A 213 7.70 5.54 -7.34
C ASN A 213 8.28 6.91 -6.96
N LEU A 214 9.02 6.99 -5.85
CA LEU A 214 9.72 8.19 -5.40
C LEU A 214 11.13 8.24 -5.99
N ALA A 215 11.22 8.55 -7.29
CA ALA A 215 12.47 8.66 -8.02
C ALA A 215 12.34 9.64 -9.19
N ASP A 216 13.42 10.30 -9.53
CA ASP A 216 13.48 11.43 -10.48
C ASP A 216 13.02 11.09 -11.90
N GLU A 217 13.14 9.84 -12.32
CA GLU A 217 12.64 9.37 -13.61
C GLU A 217 11.12 9.47 -13.76
N TYR A 218 10.35 9.46 -12.66
CA TYR A 218 8.89 9.57 -12.67
C TYR A 218 8.38 11.02 -12.76
N ILE A 219 9.27 12.00 -12.58
CA ILE A 219 8.93 13.44 -12.68
C ILE A 219 9.69 14.17 -13.78
N ASP A 220 10.31 13.43 -14.71
CA ASP A 220 11.11 13.90 -15.84
C ASP A 220 12.38 14.71 -15.44
N GLU A 221 12.88 14.55 -14.21
CA GLU A 221 14.14 15.19 -13.77
C GLU A 221 15.36 14.33 -14.10
N LYS A 222 15.16 13.06 -14.46
CA LYS A 222 16.21 12.14 -14.88
C LYS A 222 15.76 11.31 -16.06
N VAL A 223 16.51 11.40 -17.16
CA VAL A 223 16.28 10.53 -18.33
C VAL A 223 16.91 9.17 -18.09
N ARG A 224 16.05 8.14 -17.96
CA ARG A 224 16.46 6.74 -17.87
C ARG A 224 15.61 5.94 -18.86
N PHE A 225 16.22 5.42 -19.91
CA PHE A 225 15.52 4.69 -20.99
C PHE A 225 14.46 5.51 -21.78
N GLY A 226 14.58 6.84 -21.81
CA GLY A 226 13.62 7.74 -22.45
C GLY A 226 12.66 8.44 -21.48
N VAL A 227 11.57 9.01 -22.01
CA VAL A 227 10.52 9.65 -21.21
C VAL A 227 9.65 8.56 -20.58
N TRP A 228 9.49 8.64 -19.26
CA TRP A 228 8.64 7.70 -18.52
C TRP A 228 7.22 8.22 -18.43
N LYS A 229 6.31 7.53 -19.12
CA LYS A 229 4.88 7.81 -18.99
C LYS A 229 4.28 6.81 -17.99
N ASP A 230 4.14 7.25 -16.77
CA ASP A 230 3.45 6.51 -15.73
C ASP A 230 2.24 7.30 -15.24
N THR A 231 1.26 6.62 -14.70
CA THR A 231 -0.03 7.20 -14.33
C THR A 231 -0.36 6.93 -12.87
N GLY A 232 -1.25 7.75 -12.31
CA GLY A 232 -1.73 7.53 -10.96
C GLY A 232 -3.12 8.10 -10.74
N VAL A 233 -3.65 7.83 -9.56
CA VAL A 233 -4.94 8.32 -9.13
C VAL A 233 -4.86 8.87 -7.71
N ARG A 234 -5.65 9.91 -7.44
CA ARG A 234 -5.99 10.38 -6.11
C ARG A 234 -7.41 9.93 -5.78
N VAL A 235 -7.59 9.43 -4.57
CA VAL A 235 -8.88 8.97 -4.05
C VAL A 235 -9.19 9.75 -2.77
N THR A 236 -10.43 10.17 -2.61
CA THR A 236 -10.95 10.80 -1.38
C THR A 236 -12.14 10.01 -0.84
N GLY A 237 -12.68 10.41 0.31
CA GLY A 237 -13.81 9.73 0.95
C GLY A 237 -13.44 8.44 1.67
N SER A 238 -14.45 7.66 2.05
CA SER A 238 -14.26 6.45 2.88
C SER A 238 -13.43 5.35 2.21
N ALA A 239 -13.25 5.38 0.87
CA ALA A 239 -12.38 4.45 0.15
C ALA A 239 -10.90 4.56 0.59
N VAL A 240 -10.48 5.69 1.15
CA VAL A 240 -9.14 5.90 1.72
C VAL A 240 -8.82 4.92 2.84
N ASP A 241 -9.83 4.47 3.59
CA ASP A 241 -9.65 3.50 4.66
C ASP A 241 -9.14 2.13 4.16
N SER A 242 -9.50 1.75 2.92
CA SER A 242 -8.94 0.54 2.32
C SER A 242 -7.43 0.64 2.14
N PHE A 243 -6.92 1.78 1.69
CA PHE A 243 -5.47 2.02 1.56
C PHE A 243 -4.77 2.06 2.92
N THR A 244 -5.41 2.63 3.93
CA THR A 244 -4.92 2.62 5.31
C THR A 244 -4.80 1.19 5.84
N VAL A 245 -5.82 0.35 5.62
CA VAL A 245 -5.81 -1.07 6.01
C VAL A 245 -4.74 -1.85 5.23
N MET A 246 -4.59 -1.63 3.92
CA MET A 246 -3.53 -2.23 3.11
C MET A 246 -2.14 -1.95 3.68
N PHE A 247 -1.87 -0.70 4.02
CA PHE A 247 -0.63 -0.29 4.65
C PHE A 247 -0.39 -1.01 5.98
N PHE A 248 -1.36 -1.00 6.89
CA PHE A 248 -1.19 -1.61 8.20
C PHE A 248 -1.20 -3.14 8.18
N ASN A 249 -1.76 -3.79 7.15
CA ASN A 249 -1.60 -5.23 6.95
C ASN A 249 -0.12 -5.60 6.79
N LEU A 250 0.66 -4.79 6.07
CA LEU A 250 2.10 -5.01 5.93
C LEU A 250 2.88 -4.53 7.16
N TRP A 251 2.58 -3.33 7.66
CA TRP A 251 3.22 -2.74 8.83
C TRP A 251 3.13 -3.66 10.04
N ASN A 252 1.92 -4.05 10.44
CA ASN A 252 1.66 -4.87 11.62
C ASN A 252 2.15 -6.33 11.48
N ALA A 253 2.31 -6.82 10.25
CA ALA A 253 2.87 -8.14 10.01
C ALA A 253 4.37 -8.22 10.35
N PHE A 254 5.11 -7.12 10.23
CA PHE A 254 6.57 -7.15 10.30
C PHE A 254 7.19 -6.26 11.37
N ARG A 255 6.54 -5.17 11.76
CA ARG A 255 6.99 -4.34 12.88
C ARG A 255 6.70 -5.01 14.23
N LYS A 256 7.58 -4.79 15.21
CA LYS A 256 7.37 -5.25 16.60
C LYS A 256 6.40 -4.32 17.34
N ASP A 257 6.53 -3.02 17.10
CA ASP A 257 5.67 -1.96 17.57
C ASP A 257 4.45 -1.87 16.63
N LYS A 258 3.46 -2.74 16.88
CA LYS A 258 2.22 -2.74 16.13
C LYS A 258 1.41 -1.47 16.44
N GLU A 259 0.70 -1.00 15.43
CA GLU A 259 -0.19 0.15 15.55
C GLU A 259 -1.64 -0.33 15.45
N LYS A 260 -2.52 0.34 16.17
CA LYS A 260 -3.96 0.04 16.09
C LYS A 260 -4.53 0.72 14.84
N THR A 261 -4.87 -0.05 13.84
CA THR A 261 -5.31 0.45 12.52
C THR A 261 -6.51 1.39 12.62
N SER A 262 -7.43 1.15 13.56
CA SER A 262 -8.60 2.01 13.75
C SER A 262 -8.27 3.46 14.10
N ASP A 263 -7.10 3.74 14.64
CA ASP A 263 -6.70 5.10 15.04
C ASP A 263 -6.28 5.95 13.82
N PHE A 264 -6.13 5.31 12.66
CA PHE A 264 -5.72 5.91 11.39
C PHE A 264 -6.82 5.90 10.33
N LEU A 265 -8.04 5.49 10.68
CA LEU A 265 -9.18 5.49 9.75
C LEU A 265 -9.86 6.87 9.71
N SER A 266 -10.59 7.12 8.63
CA SER A 266 -11.46 8.30 8.52
C SER A 266 -12.46 8.33 9.69
N GLY A 267 -12.50 9.44 10.42
CA GLY A 267 -13.40 9.57 11.60
C GLY A 267 -12.84 9.01 12.91
N ALA A 268 -11.56 8.61 12.98
CA ALA A 268 -10.91 8.29 14.23
C ALA A 268 -10.84 9.53 15.16
N PRO A 269 -11.18 9.43 16.48
CA PRO A 269 -11.08 10.54 17.39
C PRO A 269 -9.65 11.03 17.49
N SER A 270 -9.45 12.35 17.48
CA SER A 270 -8.15 12.96 17.75
C SER A 270 -7.75 12.61 19.18
N GLY A 271 -6.68 11.85 19.35
CA GLY A 271 -6.17 11.51 20.68
C GLY A 271 -5.68 12.77 21.39
N GLU A 272 -6.47 13.26 22.33
CA GLU A 272 -6.15 13.90 23.59
C GLU A 272 -7.48 14.29 24.25
N GLY A 273 -7.82 13.63 25.37
CA GLY A 273 -8.81 14.09 26.36
C GLY A 273 -10.25 14.24 25.86
N ALA A 274 -11.04 13.18 25.94
CA ALA A 274 -12.49 13.33 25.92
C ALA A 274 -13.13 12.23 26.78
N GLU A 275 -13.27 12.52 28.06
CA GLU A 275 -14.52 12.25 28.75
C GLU A 275 -15.46 13.41 28.40
N GLY A 276 -16.65 13.09 27.86
CA GLY A 276 -17.74 14.04 27.75
C GLY A 276 -18.36 14.21 26.38
N ASP A 277 -19.55 13.67 26.29
CA ASP A 277 -20.69 14.11 25.48
C ASP A 277 -20.82 13.60 24.04
N ALA A 278 -21.76 12.68 23.92
CA ALA A 278 -22.38 12.28 22.65
C ALA A 278 -23.29 13.43 22.16
N GLY A 279 -22.77 14.30 21.34
CA GLY A 279 -23.49 15.43 20.74
C GLY A 279 -23.19 15.57 19.26
N ALA A 280 -24.21 15.29 18.45
CA ALA A 280 -24.49 15.80 17.10
C ALA A 280 -23.33 16.14 16.15
N GLY A 281 -23.35 15.45 15.00
CA GLY A 281 -22.57 15.66 13.79
C GLY A 281 -22.10 17.08 13.49
N ALA A 282 -20.81 17.27 13.49
CA ALA A 282 -20.19 18.41 12.82
C ALA A 282 -20.13 18.11 11.31
N GLN A 283 -21.08 18.66 10.57
CA GLN A 283 -20.96 18.87 9.13
C GLN A 283 -19.73 19.76 8.88
N THR A 284 -18.70 19.21 8.26
CA THR A 284 -17.63 20.02 7.69
C THR A 284 -18.19 20.75 6.49
N ASP A 285 -18.34 22.04 6.58
CA ASP A 285 -18.64 22.95 5.47
C ASP A 285 -17.45 22.93 4.47
N LEU A 286 -17.46 21.95 3.60
CA LEU A 286 -16.88 22.10 2.26
C LEU A 286 -17.95 22.83 1.44
N PRO A 287 -17.59 23.79 0.56
CA PRO A 287 -18.57 24.48 -0.24
C PRO A 287 -19.38 23.44 -1.01
N ALA A 288 -20.68 23.45 -0.80
CA ALA A 288 -21.63 22.61 -1.48
C ALA A 288 -21.40 22.74 -2.96
N THR A 289 -21.03 21.63 -3.62
CA THR A 289 -21.13 21.52 -5.07
C THR A 289 -22.58 21.87 -5.43
N GLY A 290 -22.74 22.94 -6.22
CA GLY A 290 -24.04 23.46 -6.60
C GLY A 290 -24.93 22.34 -7.13
N ASP A 291 -26.21 22.47 -6.89
CA ASP A 291 -27.30 21.61 -7.37
C ASP A 291 -27.12 21.23 -8.85
N LEU A 292 -26.64 20.01 -9.09
CA LEU A 292 -26.42 19.40 -10.39
C LEU A 292 -27.62 18.52 -10.79
N SER A 293 -28.85 18.91 -10.48
CA SER A 293 -30.07 18.24 -10.94
C SER A 293 -30.43 18.64 -12.39
N GLY A 294 -29.49 18.38 -13.32
CA GLY A 294 -29.74 18.47 -14.78
C GLY A 294 -29.81 17.08 -15.42
N PRO A 295 -30.53 16.90 -16.55
CA PRO A 295 -30.56 15.64 -17.26
C PRO A 295 -29.18 15.34 -17.85
N GLY A 296 -28.43 14.42 -17.22
CA GLY A 296 -27.08 14.03 -17.63
C GLY A 296 -26.11 13.76 -16.46
N ILE A 297 -26.56 13.79 -15.21
CA ILE A 297 -25.71 13.51 -14.03
C ILE A 297 -25.29 12.04 -14.06
N ARG A 298 -24.01 11.80 -14.28
CA ARG A 298 -23.44 10.45 -14.07
C ARG A 298 -23.54 10.14 -12.57
N PRO A 299 -24.04 8.95 -12.20
CA PRO A 299 -24.04 8.54 -10.79
C PRO A 299 -22.61 8.61 -10.24
N ALA A 300 -22.48 8.95 -8.95
CA ALA A 300 -21.18 8.99 -8.29
C ALA A 300 -20.42 7.67 -8.52
N PRO A 301 -19.12 7.72 -8.86
CA PRO A 301 -18.36 6.52 -9.18
C PRO A 301 -18.35 5.55 -8.00
N VAL A 302 -18.45 4.27 -8.30
CA VAL A 302 -18.20 3.22 -7.29
C VAL A 302 -16.71 2.99 -7.21
N ILE A 303 -16.16 3.07 -6.02
CA ILE A 303 -14.74 2.90 -5.74
C ILE A 303 -14.57 1.62 -4.91
N GLN A 304 -13.75 0.69 -5.38
CA GLN A 304 -13.40 -0.53 -4.65
C GLN A 304 -11.88 -0.75 -4.75
N PRO A 305 -11.10 -0.14 -3.86
CA PRO A 305 -9.67 -0.44 -3.79
C PRO A 305 -9.45 -1.88 -3.34
N TYR A 306 -8.51 -2.55 -3.95
CA TYR A 306 -8.06 -3.89 -3.54
C TYR A 306 -6.56 -4.02 -3.73
N ASP A 307 -5.93 -4.94 -3.02
CA ASP A 307 -4.51 -5.22 -3.16
C ASP A 307 -4.25 -6.68 -3.54
N ASP A 308 -3.12 -6.86 -4.20
CA ASP A 308 -2.44 -8.14 -4.33
C ASP A 308 -1.24 -8.11 -3.38
N SER A 309 -1.21 -9.01 -2.44
CA SER A 309 -0.14 -9.07 -1.44
C SER A 309 1.13 -9.64 -2.08
N PRO A 310 2.34 -9.17 -1.73
CA PRO A 310 3.59 -9.73 -2.23
C PRO A 310 3.77 -11.22 -1.97
N LEU A 311 2.82 -11.84 -1.28
CA LEU A 311 2.83 -13.25 -0.87
C LEU A 311 1.59 -14.03 -1.33
N ASP A 312 0.68 -13.40 -2.06
CA ASP A 312 -0.51 -14.07 -2.63
C ASP A 312 -0.19 -14.83 -3.90
#